data_62518c00ccd7fa346cd251edadb4732a
#
_entry.id   62518c00ccd7fa346cd251edadb4732a
#
_cell.length_a   1.000
_cell.length_b   1.000
_cell.length_c   1.000
_cell.angle_alpha   90.00
_cell.angle_beta   90.00
_cell.angle_gamma   90.00
#
_symmetry.space_group_name_H-M   'P 1'
#
loop_
_entity.id
_entity.type
_entity.pdbx_description
1 polymer ?
#
loop_
_entity_poly.entity_id
_entity_poly.type
_entity_poly.pdbx_seq_one_letter_code
_entity_poly.pdbx_strand_id
1 'polypeptide(L)'
;MRHMSFTRTPQQMRDGTKTVTRRHPDAWATLKPGDSVQPVLRTQGLKKGERHEFLCPPIEIVSNALEDVGAITAIEVIREGFPGMSVSEFVDLLRSAGSLSTDGIVRRIEFRHTALEQS
;
A
#
# COMPACT_ATOMS: atom_id res chain seq x y z
N MET A 1 -15.11 1.30 8.65
CA MET A 1 -13.66 1.06 8.42
C MET A 1 -13.26 1.63 7.08
N ARG A 2 -12.13 2.32 7.05
CA ARG A 2 -11.66 2.95 5.81
C ARG A 2 -11.18 1.89 4.84
N HIS A 3 -11.41 2.12 3.56
CA HIS A 3 -10.98 1.21 2.49
C HIS A 3 -9.73 1.78 1.84
N MET A 4 -8.72 0.95 1.66
CA MET A 4 -7.49 1.33 0.98
C MET A 4 -7.35 0.48 -0.29
N SER A 5 -7.15 1.14 -1.42
CA SER A 5 -7.10 0.42 -2.70
C SER A 5 -5.69 -0.09 -3.00
N PHE A 6 -5.62 -1.27 -3.63
CA PHE A 6 -4.37 -1.89 -4.03
C PHE A 6 -4.54 -2.39 -5.47
N THR A 7 -4.79 -1.44 -6.38
CA THR A 7 -5.14 -1.76 -7.76
C THR A 7 -4.00 -2.45 -8.51
N ARG A 8 -2.74 -2.11 -8.17
CA ARG A 8 -1.58 -2.67 -8.87
C ARG A 8 -1.08 -3.96 -8.25
N THR A 9 -1.49 -4.27 -7.01
CA THR A 9 -0.96 -5.42 -6.26
C THR A 9 -2.06 -6.24 -5.60
N PRO A 10 -3.17 -6.54 -6.32
CA PRO A 10 -4.25 -7.29 -5.68
C PRO A 10 -3.83 -8.69 -5.28
N GLN A 11 -3.05 -9.39 -6.11
CA GLN A 11 -2.65 -10.75 -5.77
C GLN A 11 -1.70 -10.78 -4.59
N GLN A 12 -0.79 -9.80 -4.52
CA GLN A 12 0.17 -9.71 -3.41
C GLN A 12 -0.52 -9.38 -2.09
N MET A 13 -1.65 -8.69 -2.15
CA MET A 13 -2.47 -8.50 -0.95
C MET A 13 -3.19 -9.79 -0.58
N ARG A 14 -3.69 -10.52 -1.58
CA ARG A 14 -4.39 -11.78 -1.31
C ARG A 14 -3.47 -12.83 -0.71
N ASP A 15 -2.22 -12.91 -1.19
CA ASP A 15 -1.28 -13.92 -0.71
C ASP A 15 -0.43 -13.44 0.47
N GLY A 16 -0.58 -12.19 0.88
CA GLY A 16 0.11 -11.67 2.06
C GLY A 16 1.57 -11.30 1.85
N THR A 17 2.05 -11.29 0.61
CA THR A 17 3.47 -11.00 0.36
C THR A 17 3.77 -9.50 0.38
N LYS A 18 2.77 -8.65 0.16
CA LYS A 18 2.96 -7.21 0.26
C LYS A 18 2.72 -6.77 1.69
N THR A 19 3.70 -6.09 2.28
CA THR A 19 3.63 -5.64 3.68
C THR A 19 3.91 -4.15 3.84
N VAL A 20 4.22 -3.45 2.76
CA VAL A 20 4.50 -2.02 2.77
C VAL A 20 3.83 -1.39 1.56
N THR A 21 3.32 -0.19 1.72
CA THR A 21 2.80 0.58 0.60
C THR A 21 3.31 2.02 0.72
N ARG A 22 3.55 2.65 -0.42
CA ARG A 22 3.97 4.04 -0.46
C ARG A 22 2.91 4.85 -1.19
N ARG A 23 2.54 5.96 -0.58
CA ARG A 23 1.47 6.83 -1.03
C ARG A 23 1.97 8.26 -1.04
N HIS A 24 1.21 9.16 -1.69
CA HIS A 24 1.53 10.58 -1.63
C HIS A 24 1.62 11.02 -0.17
N PRO A 25 2.56 11.94 0.17
CA PRO A 25 2.72 12.36 1.57
C PRO A 25 1.44 12.84 2.25
N ASP A 26 0.52 13.44 1.49
CA ASP A 26 -0.71 13.96 2.07
C ASP A 26 -1.78 12.89 2.25
N ALA A 27 -1.62 11.74 1.63
CA ALA A 27 -2.61 10.67 1.73
C ALA A 27 -2.37 9.85 2.99
N TRP A 28 -3.44 9.45 3.64
CA TRP A 28 -3.39 8.55 4.79
C TRP A 28 -2.57 9.08 5.96
N ALA A 29 -2.42 10.39 6.06
CA ALA A 29 -1.56 11.01 7.07
C ALA A 29 -2.04 10.77 8.51
N THR A 30 -3.31 10.44 8.69
CA THR A 30 -3.88 10.26 10.03
C THR A 30 -3.86 8.82 10.53
N LEU A 31 -3.38 7.87 9.73
CA LEU A 31 -3.29 6.49 10.19
C LEU A 31 -2.21 6.37 11.26
N LYS A 32 -2.52 5.61 12.30
CA LYS A 32 -1.61 5.39 13.43
C LYS A 32 -1.36 3.90 13.59
N PRO A 33 -0.23 3.53 14.19
CA PRO A 33 -0.01 2.12 14.54
C PRO A 33 -1.19 1.57 15.32
N GLY A 34 -1.63 0.38 14.94
CA GLY A 34 -2.79 -0.26 15.55
C GLY A 34 -4.10 -0.01 14.84
N ASP A 35 -4.17 1.00 13.98
CA ASP A 35 -5.37 1.21 13.17
C ASP A 35 -5.54 0.08 12.17
N SER A 36 -6.77 -0.16 11.77
CA SER A 36 -7.09 -1.16 10.75
C SER A 36 -7.70 -0.51 9.53
N VAL A 37 -7.39 -1.05 8.36
CA VAL A 37 -8.04 -0.65 7.12
C VAL A 37 -8.42 -1.89 6.34
N GLN A 38 -9.41 -1.78 5.48
CA GLN A 38 -9.87 -2.87 4.64
C GLN A 38 -9.27 -2.72 3.25
N PRO A 39 -8.38 -3.65 2.84
CA PRO A 39 -7.85 -3.62 1.47
C PRO A 39 -8.94 -3.97 0.46
N VAL A 40 -9.03 -3.14 -0.58
CA VAL A 40 -10.01 -3.34 -1.66
C VAL A 40 -9.29 -3.20 -3.01
N LEU A 41 -9.92 -3.73 -4.05
CA LEU A 41 -9.33 -3.64 -5.39
C LEU A 41 -9.24 -2.18 -5.84
N ARG A 42 -10.31 -1.43 -5.67
CA ARG A 42 -10.32 0.00 -6.03
C ARG A 42 -11.42 0.70 -5.26
N THR A 43 -11.25 2.00 -5.07
CA THR A 43 -12.25 2.84 -4.43
C THR A 43 -12.94 3.78 -5.41
N GLN A 44 -12.41 3.91 -6.63
CA GLN A 44 -12.95 4.80 -7.66
C GLN A 44 -13.38 3.98 -8.88
N GLY A 45 -14.23 4.57 -9.70
CA GLY A 45 -14.67 3.91 -10.92
C GLY A 45 -15.72 2.85 -10.71
N LEU A 46 -16.29 2.76 -9.51
CA LEU A 46 -17.36 1.82 -9.24
C LEU A 46 -18.67 2.37 -9.83
N LYS A 47 -19.41 1.50 -10.47
CA LYS A 47 -20.72 1.86 -10.99
C LYS A 47 -21.74 1.85 -9.86
N LYS A 48 -22.85 2.54 -10.08
CA LYS A 48 -23.94 2.53 -9.10
C LYS A 48 -24.34 1.09 -8.79
N GLY A 49 -24.38 0.75 -7.52
CA GLY A 49 -24.75 -0.59 -7.09
C GLY A 49 -23.61 -1.58 -7.02
N GLU A 50 -22.43 -1.23 -7.55
CA GLU A 50 -21.28 -2.12 -7.41
C GLU A 50 -20.77 -2.09 -5.99
N ARG A 51 -20.27 -3.24 -5.54
CA ARG A 51 -19.66 -3.34 -4.21
C ARG A 51 -18.16 -3.30 -4.33
N HIS A 52 -17.48 -2.89 -3.25
CA HIS A 52 -16.03 -3.00 -3.18
C HIS A 52 -15.63 -4.47 -3.17
N GLU A 53 -14.60 -4.79 -3.94
CA GLU A 53 -14.04 -6.14 -3.89
C GLU A 53 -12.96 -6.16 -2.82
N PHE A 54 -13.20 -6.91 -1.76
CA PHE A 54 -12.24 -7.06 -0.66
C PHE A 54 -11.15 -8.05 -1.10
N LEU A 55 -9.90 -7.67 -0.89
CA LEU A 55 -8.77 -8.49 -1.33
C LEU A 55 -8.32 -9.48 -0.28
N CYS A 56 -8.48 -9.13 0.99
CA CYS A 56 -8.04 -9.95 2.11
C CYS A 56 -8.70 -9.39 3.37
N PRO A 57 -8.55 -10.06 4.52
CA PRO A 57 -9.04 -9.48 5.78
C PRO A 57 -8.39 -8.13 6.07
N PRO A 58 -8.98 -7.31 6.95
CA PRO A 58 -8.39 -6.03 7.30
C PRO A 58 -6.93 -6.16 7.73
N ILE A 59 -6.13 -5.19 7.34
CA ILE A 59 -4.71 -5.14 7.74
C ILE A 59 -4.56 -4.19 8.92
N GLU A 60 -3.52 -4.43 9.71
CA GLU A 60 -3.21 -3.59 10.86
C GLU A 60 -1.99 -2.73 10.54
N ILE A 61 -2.07 -1.45 10.81
CA ILE A 61 -0.97 -0.52 10.55
C ILE A 61 0.11 -0.72 11.60
N VAL A 62 1.35 -0.90 11.15
CA VAL A 62 2.51 -1.03 12.02
C VAL A 62 3.23 0.30 12.15
N SER A 63 3.41 1.01 11.04
CA SER A 63 4.07 2.32 11.07
C SER A 63 3.59 3.17 9.90
N ASN A 64 3.70 4.48 10.06
CA ASN A 64 3.28 5.45 9.06
C ASN A 64 4.20 6.66 9.19
N ALA A 65 5.03 6.92 8.21
CA ALA A 65 6.00 8.01 8.28
C ALA A 65 6.35 8.52 6.90
N LEU A 66 6.77 9.78 6.84
CA LEU A 66 7.32 10.33 5.61
C LEU A 66 8.71 9.76 5.37
N GLU A 67 9.06 9.62 4.11
CA GLU A 67 10.32 9.01 3.72
C GLU A 67 10.84 9.70 2.46
N ASP A 68 12.15 9.92 2.41
CA ASP A 68 12.78 10.38 1.18
C ASP A 68 12.81 9.22 0.19
N VAL A 69 12.46 9.48 -1.06
CA VAL A 69 12.40 8.44 -2.07
C VAL A 69 13.77 7.78 -2.28
N GLY A 70 14.85 8.50 -2.01
CA GLY A 70 16.19 7.96 -2.13
C GLY A 70 16.54 6.93 -1.07
N ALA A 71 15.71 6.76 -0.03
CA ALA A 71 15.95 5.77 1.00
C ALA A 71 15.41 4.38 0.64
N ILE A 72 14.70 4.24 -0.47
CA ILE A 72 14.09 2.97 -0.86
C ILE A 72 15.17 1.98 -1.28
N THR A 73 15.10 0.78 -0.72
CA THR A 73 16.06 -0.30 -1.01
C THR A 73 15.42 -1.40 -1.81
N ALA A 74 16.23 -2.31 -2.35
CA ALA A 74 15.73 -3.44 -3.11
C ALA A 74 14.80 -4.33 -2.27
N ILE A 75 15.11 -4.50 -0.99
CA ILE A 75 14.24 -5.30 -0.09
C ILE A 75 12.89 -4.63 0.05
N GLU A 76 12.85 -3.29 0.12
CA GLU A 76 11.60 -2.56 0.23
C GLU A 76 10.75 -2.72 -1.03
N VAL A 77 11.36 -2.79 -2.21
CA VAL A 77 10.63 -3.02 -3.45
C VAL A 77 9.95 -4.40 -3.42
N ILE A 78 10.65 -5.40 -2.88
CA ILE A 78 10.06 -6.73 -2.71
C ILE A 78 8.88 -6.68 -1.74
N ARG A 79 9.02 -5.95 -0.64
CA ARG A 79 7.95 -5.81 0.36
C ARG A 79 6.75 -5.06 -0.20
N GLU A 80 6.95 -4.22 -1.20
CA GLU A 80 5.86 -3.53 -1.91
C GLU A 80 5.09 -4.46 -2.84
N GLY A 81 5.62 -5.65 -3.09
CA GLY A 81 4.98 -6.64 -3.94
C GLY A 81 5.56 -6.73 -5.34
N PHE A 82 6.75 -6.19 -5.57
CA PHE A 82 7.37 -6.16 -6.91
C PHE A 82 8.75 -6.81 -6.90
N PRO A 83 8.83 -8.13 -6.68
CA PRO A 83 10.15 -8.79 -6.53
C PRO A 83 11.02 -8.76 -7.79
N GLY A 84 10.43 -8.54 -8.96
CA GLY A 84 11.21 -8.47 -10.20
C GLY A 84 11.58 -7.08 -10.65
N MET A 85 11.29 -6.05 -9.85
CA MET A 85 11.46 -4.66 -10.23
C MET A 85 12.71 -4.09 -9.56
N SER A 86 13.47 -3.27 -10.29
CA SER A 86 14.59 -2.56 -9.68
C SER A 86 14.08 -1.37 -8.88
N VAL A 87 14.95 -0.83 -8.01
CA VAL A 87 14.60 0.38 -7.24
C VAL A 87 14.27 1.53 -8.20
N SER A 88 15.05 1.70 -9.26
CA SER A 88 14.83 2.77 -10.22
C SER A 88 13.46 2.62 -10.91
N GLU A 89 13.13 1.41 -11.33
CA GLU A 89 11.83 1.15 -11.94
C GLU A 89 10.68 1.41 -10.98
N PHE A 90 10.87 1.05 -9.72
CA PHE A 90 9.84 1.27 -8.70
C PHE A 90 9.64 2.77 -8.44
N VAL A 91 10.73 3.54 -8.37
CA VAL A 91 10.64 4.99 -8.20
C VAL A 91 9.90 5.62 -9.38
N ASP A 92 10.16 5.15 -10.60
CA ASP A 92 9.43 5.63 -11.78
C ASP A 92 7.95 5.30 -11.68
N LEU A 93 7.62 4.14 -11.15
CA LEU A 93 6.23 3.76 -10.93
C LEU A 93 5.56 4.71 -9.92
N LEU A 94 6.24 5.02 -8.82
CA LEU A 94 5.71 5.96 -7.83
C LEU A 94 5.46 7.34 -8.44
N ARG A 95 6.39 7.78 -9.29
CA ARG A 95 6.25 9.08 -9.94
C ARG A 95 5.05 9.08 -10.88
N SER A 96 4.90 8.06 -11.69
CA SER A 96 3.80 7.99 -12.65
C SER A 96 2.45 7.80 -11.96
N ALA A 97 2.44 7.21 -10.78
CA ALA A 97 1.21 6.99 -10.01
C ALA A 97 0.79 8.23 -9.20
N GLY A 98 1.60 9.29 -9.20
CA GLY A 98 1.30 10.47 -8.42
C GLY A 98 1.56 10.30 -6.92
N SER A 99 2.38 9.32 -6.56
CA SER A 99 2.67 9.05 -5.15
C SER A 99 3.87 9.82 -4.63
N LEU A 100 4.61 10.48 -5.51
CA LEU A 100 5.84 11.17 -5.16
C LEU A 100 5.59 12.67 -5.17
N SER A 101 5.95 13.35 -4.08
CA SER A 101 5.84 14.81 -4.05
C SER A 101 6.92 15.45 -4.89
N THR A 102 6.78 16.74 -5.17
CA THR A 102 7.79 17.50 -5.92
C THR A 102 9.13 17.55 -5.19
N ASP A 103 9.10 17.37 -3.86
CA ASP A 103 10.31 17.35 -3.05
C ASP A 103 10.95 15.97 -2.94
N GLY A 104 10.40 14.98 -3.60
CA GLY A 104 10.93 13.62 -3.54
C GLY A 104 10.54 12.86 -2.28
N ILE A 105 9.40 13.20 -1.68
CA ILE A 105 8.92 12.58 -0.44
C ILE A 105 7.73 11.67 -0.73
N VAL A 106 7.67 10.56 -0.05
CA VAL A 106 6.54 9.64 -0.06
C VAL A 106 6.12 9.37 1.38
N ARG A 107 4.93 8.82 1.55
CA ARG A 107 4.49 8.30 2.83
C ARG A 107 4.64 6.80 2.81
N ARG A 108 5.47 6.28 3.70
CA ARG A 108 5.69 4.84 3.82
C ARG A 108 4.79 4.32 4.92
N ILE A 109 3.95 3.36 4.56
CA ILE A 109 3.02 2.72 5.51
C ILE A 109 3.37 1.24 5.55
N GLU A 110 3.81 0.77 6.70
CA GLU A 110 4.03 -0.64 6.93
C GLU A 110 2.82 -1.22 7.63
N PHE A 111 2.40 -2.40 7.21
CA PHE A 111 1.23 -3.04 7.79
C PHE A 111 1.46 -4.53 7.95
N ARG A 112 0.59 -5.15 8.72
CA ARG A 112 0.63 -6.57 8.99
C ARG A 112 -0.69 -7.19 8.57
N HIS A 113 -0.61 -8.31 7.85
CA HIS A 113 -1.81 -9.07 7.53
C HIS A 113 -2.32 -9.74 8.79
N THR A 114 -3.62 -9.63 9.03
CA THR A 114 -4.23 -10.32 10.15
C THR A 114 -4.62 -11.69 9.63
N ALA A 115 -3.89 -12.69 10.05
CA ALA A 115 -4.18 -14.04 9.59
C ALA A 115 -5.57 -14.42 10.05
N LEU A 116 -6.27 -15.13 9.19
CA LEU A 116 -7.43 -15.76 9.66
C LEU A 116 -6.96 -16.86 10.54
N GLU A 117 -7.45 -16.81 11.76
CA GLU A 117 -7.00 -17.70 12.64
C GLU A 117 -7.60 -18.91 12.43
N GLN A 118 -7.03 -19.80 12.13
CA GLN A 118 -7.53 -20.95 12.04
C GLN A 118 -6.99 -21.73 12.78
N SER A 119 -7.32 -21.60 13.23
CA SER A 119 -6.85 -22.15 13.88
C SER A 119 -7.23 -23.20 14.07
#